data_f8f30336381366a65e8464b0106cf1e7
#
_entry.id   f8f30336381366a65e8464b0106cf1e7
#
_cell.length_a   1.000
_cell.length_b   1.000
_cell.length_c   1.000
_cell.angle_alpha   90.00
_cell.angle_beta   90.00
_cell.angle_gamma   90.00
#
_symmetry.space_group_name_H-M   'P 1'
#
loop_
_entity.id
_entity.type
_entity.pdbx_description
1 polymer ?
#
loop_
_entity_poly.entity_id
_entity_poly.type
_entity_poly.pdbx_seq_one_letter_code
_entity_poly.pdbx_strand_id
1 'polypeptide(L)'
;LLLAVLALGCASCSQDEETQVNQQNLVVLNVTDTGLVSSESQTRTADEGFVTTFKKDDELGLFAVKGGVIMDEINNMRLTYNGSSWSGKPILYDERLEGVVFYAYYPYQADMTGKTDLQGEDFFAPLVDSWNLTNAQSDQKEYAKQDLMTSGKTELIGENGNYSLSFQLSHRMSLVVVKLPSTHYLFTDAEGTVLPEETPYIAKPNPASISFEIGEEKILPYYDAAKDEYRLLRKPSSAETITGYYNGKKCSLVTEGKMEQGKYKRFVVDGGHQEKKHHLQVGDFYYTDGNIVSVTDENPPVKGCIGVVYYVGKTFPSELYEGEYGDVTKDALKRDYPACNHAFVVALTDGEDERIYWETERKSIEFGKWFETLSLQSSFFNVQITDYGIPNKFEKMLGYNNTKVIETIVKQVPGSEYINIGSLQGYRDNCLLPEMTTNWFIPSIQELAILYKNKDIVNQKLEIMQQKEMDFVLNDKQLGYWSSTEYNNQMMYAYNSKVTEKSIKEARAYKSTRTAYLRFTFAF
;
A
#
# COMPACT_ATOMS: atom_id res chain seq x y z
N LEU A 1 -10.04 -62.86 31.51
CA LEU A 1 -10.18 -62.77 32.98
C LEU A 1 -10.42 -61.34 33.37
N LEU A 2 -11.61 -61.12 33.95
CA LEU A 2 -12.13 -59.89 34.54
C LEU A 2 -11.25 -59.39 35.67
N LEU A 3 -11.14 -58.07 35.83
CA LEU A 3 -11.24 -57.43 37.13
C LEU A 3 -11.63 -55.95 36.95
N ALA A 4 -12.81 -55.59 37.39
CA ALA A 4 -13.30 -54.24 37.59
C ALA A 4 -12.69 -53.70 38.89
N VAL A 5 -12.26 -52.41 38.88
CA VAL A 5 -12.04 -51.63 40.09
C VAL A 5 -12.82 -50.35 40.00
N LEU A 6 -13.83 -50.26 40.88
CA LEU A 6 -14.60 -49.06 41.21
C LEU A 6 -13.73 -48.12 42.04
N ALA A 7 -13.57 -46.88 41.64
CA ALA A 7 -13.08 -45.81 42.50
C ALA A 7 -14.10 -44.67 42.50
N LEU A 8 -14.78 -44.53 43.64
CA LEU A 8 -15.54 -43.34 43.99
C LEU A 8 -14.58 -42.19 44.30
N GLY A 9 -14.69 -41.09 43.57
CA GLY A 9 -14.02 -39.84 43.87
C GLY A 9 -14.99 -38.68 43.91
N CYS A 10 -15.03 -38.00 45.01
CA CYS A 10 -15.94 -36.95 45.38
C CYS A 10 -16.03 -35.81 44.37
N ALA A 11 -17.23 -35.53 43.92
CA ALA A 11 -17.58 -34.33 43.20
C ALA A 11 -17.56 -33.14 44.18
N SER A 12 -16.65 -32.21 43.98
CA SER A 12 -16.73 -30.85 44.49
C SER A 12 -17.45 -30.02 43.44
N CYS A 13 -18.71 -29.73 43.64
CA CYS A 13 -19.47 -28.76 42.88
C CYS A 13 -18.98 -27.35 43.28
N SER A 14 -18.24 -26.68 42.41
CA SER A 14 -18.27 -25.22 42.33
C SER A 14 -19.40 -24.90 41.34
N GLN A 15 -20.56 -24.51 41.86
CA GLN A 15 -21.60 -23.86 41.07
C GLN A 15 -21.08 -22.46 40.70
N ASP A 16 -20.52 -22.32 39.50
CA ASP A 16 -20.66 -21.08 38.79
C ASP A 16 -22.11 -21.02 38.36
N GLU A 17 -22.88 -20.12 38.97
CA GLU A 17 -24.21 -19.71 38.49
C GLU A 17 -24.03 -18.99 37.15
N GLU A 18 -23.84 -19.74 36.04
CA GLU A 18 -24.31 -19.29 34.75
C GLU A 18 -25.81 -19.14 34.85
N THR A 19 -26.28 -17.90 34.97
CA THR A 19 -27.68 -17.52 34.83
C THR A 19 -28.14 -18.06 33.49
N GLN A 20 -28.82 -19.19 33.46
CA GLN A 20 -29.51 -19.66 32.26
C GLN A 20 -30.54 -18.59 31.91
N VAL A 21 -30.20 -17.74 30.95
CA VAL A 21 -31.13 -16.81 30.32
C VAL A 21 -32.23 -17.67 29.73
N ASN A 22 -33.45 -17.54 30.29
CA ASN A 22 -34.60 -18.22 29.79
C ASN A 22 -34.77 -17.87 28.32
N GLN A 23 -34.52 -18.80 27.39
CA GLN A 23 -34.54 -18.55 25.94
C GLN A 23 -35.91 -18.17 25.41
N GLN A 24 -36.95 -18.33 26.22
CA GLN A 24 -38.29 -17.82 25.93
C GLN A 24 -38.27 -16.29 26.03
N ASN A 25 -38.75 -15.62 24.99
CA ASN A 25 -38.86 -14.17 24.86
C ASN A 25 -37.55 -13.40 24.55
N LEU A 26 -36.44 -14.07 24.19
CA LEU A 26 -35.26 -13.39 23.70
C LEU A 26 -35.55 -12.72 22.34
N VAL A 27 -35.23 -11.43 22.24
CA VAL A 27 -35.38 -10.67 20.99
C VAL A 27 -34.17 -10.91 20.08
N VAL A 28 -34.44 -11.43 18.89
CA VAL A 28 -33.41 -11.63 17.85
C VAL A 28 -33.16 -10.32 17.12
N LEU A 29 -31.88 -9.96 16.94
CA LEU A 29 -31.48 -8.72 16.29
C LEU A 29 -30.97 -9.00 14.88
N ASN A 30 -31.60 -8.40 13.87
CA ASN A 30 -31.19 -8.42 12.49
C ASN A 30 -30.78 -7.01 12.05
N VAL A 31 -29.62 -6.86 11.41
CA VAL A 31 -29.16 -5.58 10.89
C VAL A 31 -28.72 -5.76 9.46
N THR A 32 -29.27 -4.95 8.58
CA THR A 32 -28.93 -4.91 7.15
C THR A 32 -28.58 -3.50 6.74
N ASP A 33 -27.74 -3.36 5.72
CA ASP A 33 -27.42 -2.10 5.07
C ASP A 33 -28.23 -1.98 3.78
N THR A 34 -28.76 -0.78 3.49
CA THR A 34 -29.46 -0.48 2.23
C THR A 34 -28.52 -0.25 1.07
N GLY A 35 -27.22 -0.05 1.34
CA GLY A 35 -26.23 0.35 0.38
C GLY A 35 -26.37 1.81 -0.09
N LEU A 36 -25.29 2.29 -0.72
CA LEU A 36 -25.28 3.59 -1.42
C LEU A 36 -25.83 3.43 -2.84
N VAL A 37 -26.69 4.35 -3.25
CA VAL A 37 -27.33 4.34 -4.57
C VAL A 37 -26.65 5.35 -5.49
N SER A 38 -26.51 5.03 -6.79
CA SER A 38 -25.97 5.97 -7.78
C SER A 38 -26.79 7.26 -7.82
N SER A 39 -26.11 8.41 -7.85
CA SER A 39 -26.72 9.72 -8.05
C SER A 39 -27.10 9.99 -9.51
N GLU A 40 -26.56 9.20 -10.45
CA GLU A 40 -26.89 9.31 -11.87
C GLU A 40 -28.16 8.53 -12.18
N SER A 41 -29.04 9.10 -13.02
CA SER A 41 -30.25 8.43 -13.47
C SER A 41 -29.87 7.17 -14.25
N GLN A 42 -30.40 6.03 -13.83
CA GLN A 42 -30.12 4.68 -14.32
C GLN A 42 -30.07 4.58 -15.85
N THR A 43 -28.87 4.47 -16.41
CA THR A 43 -28.66 3.76 -17.65
C THR A 43 -28.46 2.29 -17.31
N ARG A 44 -29.22 1.42 -17.87
CA ARG A 44 -29.48 -0.02 -17.80
C ARG A 44 -28.35 -1.02 -17.47
N THR A 45 -27.31 -0.66 -16.79
CA THR A 45 -26.34 -1.59 -16.19
C THR A 45 -26.67 -1.71 -14.72
N ALA A 46 -26.84 -2.93 -14.22
CA ALA A 46 -27.04 -3.21 -12.81
C ALA A 46 -25.81 -2.72 -12.04
N ASP A 47 -25.89 -1.51 -11.52
CA ASP A 47 -24.89 -0.98 -10.59
C ASP A 47 -25.12 -1.73 -9.27
N GLU A 48 -24.22 -2.63 -8.91
CA GLU A 48 -24.17 -3.19 -7.57
C GLU A 48 -23.85 -2.06 -6.61
N GLY A 49 -24.86 -1.56 -5.92
CA GLY A 49 -24.71 -0.50 -4.92
C GLY A 49 -23.65 -0.88 -3.87
N PHE A 50 -23.00 0.12 -3.30
CA PHE A 50 -22.00 -0.11 -2.26
C PHE A 50 -22.73 -0.52 -0.96
N VAL A 51 -22.67 -1.81 -0.61
CA VAL A 51 -23.22 -2.39 0.61
C VAL A 51 -22.08 -2.64 1.59
N THR A 52 -22.28 -2.25 2.83
CA THR A 52 -21.32 -2.49 3.91
C THR A 52 -21.41 -3.93 4.38
N THR A 53 -20.29 -4.62 4.41
CA THR A 53 -20.18 -5.93 5.06
C THR A 53 -19.60 -5.74 6.45
N PHE A 54 -20.41 -5.98 7.48
CA PHE A 54 -19.97 -5.93 8.86
C PHE A 54 -18.93 -7.01 9.17
N LYS A 55 -17.93 -6.64 9.95
CA LYS A 55 -16.84 -7.52 10.37
C LYS A 55 -16.93 -7.81 11.86
N LYS A 56 -16.33 -8.92 12.27
CA LYS A 56 -16.17 -9.21 13.69
C LYS A 56 -15.59 -8.01 14.44
N ASP A 57 -16.16 -7.72 15.59
CA ASP A 57 -15.84 -6.60 16.49
C ASP A 57 -16.36 -5.23 15.99
N ASP A 58 -17.16 -5.17 14.92
CA ASP A 58 -17.94 -3.98 14.61
C ASP A 58 -18.98 -3.72 15.70
N GLU A 59 -19.20 -2.44 16.01
CA GLU A 59 -20.09 -2.03 17.08
C GLU A 59 -21.16 -1.06 16.59
N LEU A 60 -22.40 -1.24 17.04
CA LEU A 60 -23.51 -0.31 16.82
C LEU A 60 -24.16 0.13 18.13
N GLY A 61 -24.85 1.26 18.10
CA GLY A 61 -25.63 1.77 19.21
C GLY A 61 -27.11 1.59 19.00
N LEU A 62 -27.83 1.20 20.06
CA LEU A 62 -29.26 0.95 20.06
C LEU A 62 -29.97 1.84 21.09
N PHE A 63 -31.10 2.42 20.68
CA PHE A 63 -32.00 3.19 21.53
C PHE A 63 -33.40 2.60 21.48
N ALA A 64 -34.12 2.66 22.62
CA ALA A 64 -35.52 2.37 22.72
C ALA A 64 -36.29 3.59 23.25
N VAL A 65 -37.36 3.96 22.60
CA VAL A 65 -38.19 5.14 22.94
C VAL A 65 -39.64 4.73 23.20
N LYS A 66 -40.15 5.08 24.34
CA LYS A 66 -41.57 4.87 24.71
C LYS A 66 -42.19 6.19 25.11
N GLY A 67 -43.31 6.57 24.48
CA GLY A 67 -44.03 7.81 24.80
C GLY A 67 -43.18 9.10 24.66
N GLY A 68 -42.19 9.10 23.73
CA GLY A 68 -41.31 10.25 23.52
C GLY A 68 -40.17 10.36 24.53
N VAL A 69 -39.88 9.31 25.30
CA VAL A 69 -38.77 9.28 26.28
C VAL A 69 -37.87 8.06 25.99
N ILE A 70 -36.54 8.26 26.04
CA ILE A 70 -35.59 7.16 25.91
C ILE A 70 -35.65 6.30 27.17
N MET A 71 -35.73 4.97 27.00
CA MET A 71 -35.74 4.01 28.09
C MET A 71 -34.32 3.82 28.64
N ASP A 72 -34.13 3.93 29.95
CA ASP A 72 -32.80 3.86 30.58
C ASP A 72 -32.07 2.55 30.30
N GLU A 73 -32.82 1.42 30.23
CA GLU A 73 -32.22 0.10 29.98
C GLU A 73 -31.66 -0.08 28.57
N ILE A 74 -32.19 0.68 27.59
CA ILE A 74 -31.79 0.63 26.16
C ILE A 74 -31.52 2.06 25.68
N ASN A 75 -30.59 2.72 26.36
CA ASN A 75 -30.10 4.06 26.04
C ASN A 75 -28.64 3.98 25.57
N ASN A 76 -28.45 4.12 24.31
CA ASN A 76 -27.14 3.91 23.66
C ASN A 76 -26.51 2.55 24.00
N MET A 77 -27.35 1.51 23.99
CA MET A 77 -26.88 0.16 24.26
C MET A 77 -25.92 -0.28 23.16
N ARG A 78 -24.69 -0.64 23.54
CA ARG A 78 -23.70 -1.16 22.61
C ARG A 78 -23.99 -2.61 22.24
N LEU A 79 -24.01 -2.87 20.94
CA LEU A 79 -24.08 -4.21 20.36
C LEU A 79 -22.81 -4.44 19.54
N THR A 80 -22.24 -5.65 19.64
CA THR A 80 -21.01 -6.05 18.94
C THR A 80 -21.33 -7.19 17.98
N TYR A 81 -20.79 -7.13 16.77
CA TYR A 81 -20.90 -8.19 15.78
C TYR A 81 -19.84 -9.27 16.00
N ASN A 82 -20.26 -10.51 16.19
CA ASN A 82 -19.35 -11.63 16.44
C ASN A 82 -18.84 -12.33 15.16
N GLY A 83 -19.24 -11.84 13.98
CA GLY A 83 -18.96 -12.44 12.67
C GLY A 83 -20.17 -13.17 12.06
N SER A 84 -21.26 -13.36 12.82
CA SER A 84 -22.49 -13.98 12.34
C SER A 84 -23.75 -13.31 12.86
N SER A 85 -23.72 -12.74 14.06
CA SER A 85 -24.86 -12.08 14.70
C SER A 85 -24.41 -10.91 15.57
N TRP A 86 -25.35 -10.00 15.83
CA TRP A 86 -25.17 -8.89 16.76
C TRP A 86 -25.52 -9.35 18.18
N SER A 87 -24.67 -9.06 19.14
CA SER A 87 -24.81 -9.46 20.53
C SER A 87 -24.46 -8.33 21.50
N GLY A 88 -25.10 -8.31 22.64
CA GLY A 88 -24.89 -7.36 23.72
C GLY A 88 -25.63 -7.82 24.96
N LYS A 89 -26.06 -6.88 25.83
CA LYS A 89 -26.95 -7.19 26.91
C LYS A 89 -28.26 -7.78 26.32
N PRO A 90 -28.73 -8.97 26.76
CA PRO A 90 -29.92 -9.59 26.21
C PRO A 90 -31.16 -8.70 26.37
N ILE A 91 -31.93 -8.57 25.30
CA ILE A 91 -33.23 -7.90 25.33
C ILE A 91 -34.27 -8.99 25.41
N LEU A 92 -35.02 -9.02 26.53
CA LEU A 92 -36.11 -9.94 26.75
C LEU A 92 -37.42 -9.21 26.57
N TYR A 93 -38.33 -9.77 25.78
CA TYR A 93 -39.67 -9.23 25.64
C TYR A 93 -40.48 -9.36 26.93
N ASP A 94 -41.04 -8.25 27.33
CA ASP A 94 -42.10 -8.16 28.31
C ASP A 94 -43.07 -7.00 27.94
N GLU A 95 -44.17 -6.83 28.68
CA GLU A 95 -45.19 -5.80 28.39
C GLU A 95 -44.68 -4.36 28.41
N ARG A 96 -43.49 -4.10 29.00
CA ARG A 96 -42.86 -2.79 28.98
C ARG A 96 -42.38 -2.42 27.57
N LEU A 97 -42.08 -3.40 26.71
CA LEU A 97 -41.69 -3.22 25.33
C LEU A 97 -42.86 -3.03 24.36
N GLU A 98 -44.08 -3.15 24.82
CA GLU A 98 -45.28 -2.88 24.00
C GLU A 98 -45.33 -1.39 23.63
N GLY A 99 -45.47 -1.10 22.34
CA GLY A 99 -45.49 0.27 21.80
C GLY A 99 -44.14 1.03 21.87
N VAL A 100 -43.04 0.32 22.12
CA VAL A 100 -41.69 0.87 22.07
C VAL A 100 -41.19 0.94 20.62
N VAL A 101 -40.54 2.04 20.27
CA VAL A 101 -39.88 2.23 18.99
C VAL A 101 -38.37 2.19 19.20
N PHE A 102 -37.68 1.48 18.33
CA PHE A 102 -36.23 1.30 18.40
C PHE A 102 -35.51 2.01 17.26
N TYR A 103 -34.29 2.48 17.55
CA TYR A 103 -33.40 3.13 16.61
C TYR A 103 -32.01 2.59 16.76
N ALA A 104 -31.34 2.29 15.66
CA ALA A 104 -29.96 1.83 15.62
C ALA A 104 -29.07 2.72 14.75
N TYR A 105 -27.80 2.81 15.10
CA TYR A 105 -26.81 3.53 14.32
C TYR A 105 -25.45 2.86 14.38
N TYR A 106 -24.67 3.03 13.33
CA TYR A 106 -23.30 2.53 13.16
C TYR A 106 -22.40 3.65 12.61
N PRO A 107 -21.14 3.76 13.05
CA PRO A 107 -20.48 3.02 14.12
C PRO A 107 -20.83 3.57 15.52
N TYR A 108 -20.74 2.72 16.54
CA TYR A 108 -21.03 3.08 17.93
C TYR A 108 -20.20 4.27 18.42
N GLN A 109 -20.84 5.19 19.14
CA GLN A 109 -20.23 6.32 19.83
C GLN A 109 -20.53 6.22 21.33
N ALA A 110 -19.49 6.29 22.18
CA ALA A 110 -19.68 6.19 23.62
C ALA A 110 -20.48 7.39 24.19
N ASP A 111 -20.30 8.57 23.63
CA ASP A 111 -21.02 9.79 24.04
C ASP A 111 -22.04 10.20 22.96
N MET A 112 -23.30 10.05 23.32
CA MET A 112 -24.46 10.44 22.52
C MET A 112 -25.22 11.63 23.10
N THR A 113 -24.65 12.34 24.06
CA THR A 113 -25.27 13.51 24.69
C THR A 113 -25.60 14.59 23.66
N GLY A 114 -26.89 14.97 23.56
CA GLY A 114 -27.36 15.96 22.61
C GLY A 114 -27.34 15.54 21.13
N LYS A 115 -27.13 14.24 20.84
CA LYS A 115 -27.05 13.70 19.48
C LYS A 115 -28.30 12.96 19.00
N THR A 116 -29.39 13.07 19.75
CA THR A 116 -30.70 12.49 19.41
C THR A 116 -31.79 13.54 19.45
N ASP A 117 -32.79 13.44 18.58
CA ASP A 117 -33.96 14.30 18.53
C ASP A 117 -35.24 13.46 18.74
N LEU A 118 -35.87 13.63 19.90
CA LEU A 118 -37.12 12.95 20.26
C LEU A 118 -38.38 13.57 19.66
N GLN A 119 -38.28 14.80 19.15
CA GLN A 119 -39.41 15.58 18.64
C GLN A 119 -39.39 15.68 17.10
N GLY A 120 -38.23 15.48 16.47
CA GLY A 120 -38.06 15.56 15.03
C GLY A 120 -38.50 14.28 14.30
N GLU A 121 -38.60 14.38 12.99
CA GLU A 121 -38.84 13.24 12.10
C GLU A 121 -37.64 12.28 12.03
N ASP A 122 -36.43 12.81 12.18
CA ASP A 122 -35.18 12.08 12.15
C ASP A 122 -34.51 12.08 13.54
N PHE A 123 -34.63 10.95 14.23
CA PHE A 123 -34.10 10.76 15.58
C PHE A 123 -32.58 11.04 15.68
N PHE A 124 -31.82 10.80 14.62
CA PHE A 124 -30.38 11.00 14.58
C PHE A 124 -29.93 12.29 13.86
N ALA A 125 -30.83 13.23 13.57
CA ALA A 125 -30.45 14.48 12.90
C ALA A 125 -29.28 15.22 13.60
N PRO A 126 -29.28 15.41 14.95
CA PRO A 126 -28.17 16.09 15.62
C PRO A 126 -26.84 15.29 15.56
N LEU A 127 -26.91 13.95 15.53
CA LEU A 127 -25.73 13.12 15.31
C LEU A 127 -25.14 13.37 13.92
N VAL A 128 -25.96 13.36 12.88
CA VAL A 128 -25.56 13.58 11.49
C VAL A 128 -24.94 14.98 11.32
N ASP A 129 -25.57 16.01 11.89
CA ASP A 129 -25.08 17.40 11.80
C ASP A 129 -23.71 17.56 12.46
N SER A 130 -23.51 16.92 13.61
CA SER A 130 -22.25 16.95 14.37
C SER A 130 -21.20 15.96 13.88
N TRP A 131 -21.52 15.07 12.93
CA TRP A 131 -20.59 14.05 12.45
C TRP A 131 -19.41 14.67 11.70
N ASN A 132 -18.20 14.27 12.03
CA ASN A 132 -16.98 14.78 11.39
C ASN A 132 -16.28 13.69 10.59
N LEU A 133 -15.90 14.04 9.37
CA LEU A 133 -15.02 13.24 8.53
C LEU A 133 -13.59 13.74 8.68
N THR A 134 -12.63 12.84 8.66
CA THR A 134 -11.20 13.18 8.58
C THR A 134 -10.73 13.12 7.14
N ASN A 135 -9.65 13.84 6.84
CA ASN A 135 -9.03 13.77 5.53
C ASN A 135 -8.15 12.51 5.34
N ALA A 136 -7.85 11.79 6.42
CA ALA A 136 -7.13 10.52 6.42
C ALA A 136 -8.12 9.35 6.33
N GLN A 137 -8.47 8.94 5.10
CA GLN A 137 -9.42 7.86 4.86
C GLN A 137 -8.75 6.62 4.26
N SER A 138 -7.41 6.57 4.16
CA SER A 138 -6.68 5.50 3.47
C SER A 138 -6.68 4.16 4.22
N ASP A 139 -6.81 4.16 5.53
CA ASP A 139 -6.93 2.94 6.32
C ASP A 139 -8.37 2.41 6.31
N GLN A 140 -8.55 1.12 6.02
CA GLN A 140 -9.89 0.50 5.90
C GLN A 140 -10.72 0.63 7.17
N LYS A 141 -10.11 0.48 8.34
CA LYS A 141 -10.80 0.54 9.63
C LYS A 141 -11.22 1.97 9.96
N GLU A 142 -10.33 2.92 9.72
CA GLU A 142 -10.63 4.35 9.92
C GLU A 142 -11.65 4.86 8.89
N TYR A 143 -11.60 4.39 7.64
CA TYR A 143 -12.63 4.67 6.63
C TYR A 143 -14.00 4.18 7.09
N ALA A 144 -14.11 2.90 7.52
CA ALA A 144 -15.37 2.31 7.97
C ALA A 144 -15.97 3.04 9.18
N LYS A 145 -15.14 3.53 10.10
CA LYS A 145 -15.60 4.31 11.28
C LYS A 145 -16.18 5.68 10.92
N GLN A 146 -15.92 6.18 9.72
CA GLN A 146 -16.42 7.48 9.28
C GLN A 146 -17.74 7.37 8.50
N ASP A 147 -18.12 6.18 8.09
CA ASP A 147 -19.33 5.91 7.33
C ASP A 147 -20.54 5.76 8.26
N LEU A 148 -21.10 6.90 8.65
CA LEU A 148 -22.27 6.92 9.53
C LEU A 148 -23.49 6.33 8.83
N MET A 149 -24.10 5.34 9.46
CA MET A 149 -25.38 4.75 9.05
C MET A 149 -26.38 4.81 10.19
N THR A 150 -27.65 5.03 9.88
CA THR A 150 -28.74 5.06 10.88
C THR A 150 -29.97 4.33 10.38
N SER A 151 -30.73 3.76 11.30
CA SER A 151 -32.06 3.25 10.99
C SER A 151 -33.13 4.33 11.16
N GLY A 152 -34.26 4.15 10.49
CA GLY A 152 -35.53 4.78 10.88
C GLY A 152 -36.18 4.12 12.10
N LYS A 153 -37.45 4.48 12.36
CA LYS A 153 -38.31 3.82 13.37
C LYS A 153 -38.40 2.34 13.09
N THR A 154 -38.10 1.53 14.09
CA THR A 154 -38.20 0.08 14.02
C THR A 154 -39.08 -0.41 15.18
N GLU A 155 -40.07 -1.21 14.88
CA GLU A 155 -40.95 -1.80 15.88
C GLU A 155 -40.59 -3.28 16.09
N LEU A 156 -40.80 -3.75 17.29
CA LEU A 156 -40.61 -5.16 17.62
C LEU A 156 -41.72 -6.00 16.98
N ILE A 157 -41.30 -7.05 16.28
CA ILE A 157 -42.23 -7.97 15.59
C ILE A 157 -42.11 -9.34 16.24
N GLY A 158 -43.24 -10.00 16.41
CA GLY A 158 -43.31 -11.39 16.90
C GLY A 158 -44.39 -11.63 17.92
N GLU A 159 -44.58 -12.92 18.21
CA GLU A 159 -45.53 -13.42 19.20
C GLU A 159 -45.08 -14.76 19.76
N ASN A 160 -45.71 -15.18 20.88
CA ASN A 160 -45.50 -16.53 21.43
C ASN A 160 -44.03 -16.91 21.70
N GLY A 161 -43.22 -15.96 22.17
CA GLY A 161 -41.83 -16.20 22.53
C GLY A 161 -40.82 -16.03 21.36
N ASN A 162 -41.29 -15.73 20.15
CA ASN A 162 -40.45 -15.48 19.00
C ASN A 162 -40.51 -14.00 18.62
N TYR A 163 -39.56 -13.22 19.09
CA TYR A 163 -39.52 -11.77 18.89
C TYR A 163 -38.26 -11.35 18.11
N SER A 164 -38.40 -10.39 17.23
CA SER A 164 -37.29 -9.86 16.47
C SER A 164 -37.34 -8.35 16.24
N LEU A 165 -36.17 -7.73 16.14
CA LEU A 165 -35.94 -6.37 15.66
C LEU A 165 -35.10 -6.44 14.41
N SER A 166 -35.58 -5.87 13.31
CA SER A 166 -34.88 -5.87 12.02
C SER A 166 -34.60 -4.44 11.62
N PHE A 167 -33.35 -4.02 11.79
CA PHE A 167 -32.88 -2.69 11.43
C PHE A 167 -32.36 -2.65 10.00
N GLN A 168 -32.84 -1.67 9.24
CA GLN A 168 -32.36 -1.31 7.93
C GLN A 168 -31.56 -0.01 8.07
N LEU A 169 -30.24 -0.10 8.03
CA LEU A 169 -29.35 1.05 8.14
C LEU A 169 -29.20 1.73 6.77
N SER A 170 -29.24 3.04 6.77
CA SER A 170 -29.01 3.88 5.59
C SER A 170 -27.82 4.79 5.82
N HIS A 171 -26.94 4.90 4.82
CA HIS A 171 -25.77 5.77 4.87
C HIS A 171 -26.18 7.24 4.99
N ARG A 172 -25.52 7.98 5.87
CA ARG A 172 -25.76 9.41 6.13
C ARG A 172 -24.75 10.28 5.41
N MET A 173 -23.66 9.71 4.94
CA MET A 173 -22.68 10.39 4.12
C MET A 173 -22.98 10.15 2.63
N SER A 174 -22.32 10.91 1.77
CA SER A 174 -22.23 10.66 0.34
C SER A 174 -20.86 10.07 0.01
N LEU A 175 -20.75 9.37 -1.12
CA LEU A 175 -19.53 8.71 -1.55
C LEU A 175 -19.10 9.20 -2.92
N VAL A 176 -17.83 9.54 -3.05
CA VAL A 176 -17.15 9.74 -4.33
C VAL A 176 -16.28 8.53 -4.62
N VAL A 177 -16.43 7.97 -5.80
CA VAL A 177 -15.65 6.85 -6.31
C VAL A 177 -14.85 7.32 -7.51
N VAL A 178 -13.54 7.11 -7.48
CA VAL A 178 -12.65 7.49 -8.57
C VAL A 178 -11.91 6.26 -9.07
N LYS A 179 -12.07 5.94 -10.34
CA LYS A 179 -11.24 4.96 -11.03
C LYS A 179 -10.21 5.70 -11.86
N LEU A 180 -8.93 5.57 -11.48
CA LEU A 180 -7.81 6.07 -12.27
C LEU A 180 -7.50 5.09 -13.40
N PRO A 181 -7.01 5.55 -14.55
CA PRO A 181 -6.67 4.65 -15.64
C PRO A 181 -5.41 3.84 -15.32
N SER A 182 -5.39 2.62 -15.80
CA SER A 182 -4.16 1.82 -15.98
C SER A 182 -3.70 1.93 -17.42
N THR A 183 -2.39 1.97 -17.66
CA THR A 183 -1.82 2.01 -19.01
C THR A 183 -1.09 0.71 -19.30
N HIS A 184 -1.60 -0.09 -20.22
CA HIS A 184 -0.92 -1.26 -20.75
C HIS A 184 0.08 -0.81 -21.83
N TYR A 185 1.36 -1.01 -21.58
CA TYR A 185 2.41 -0.67 -22.53
C TYR A 185 2.70 -1.84 -23.48
N LEU A 186 2.52 -1.59 -24.76
CA LEU A 186 2.98 -2.47 -25.83
C LEU A 186 4.36 -1.97 -26.27
N PHE A 187 5.41 -2.59 -25.74
CA PHE A 187 6.77 -2.20 -26.10
C PHE A 187 7.09 -2.54 -27.55
N THR A 188 7.80 -1.66 -28.24
CA THR A 188 8.14 -1.80 -29.66
C THR A 188 9.66 -1.78 -29.88
N ASP A 189 10.09 -2.29 -31.03
CA ASP A 189 11.41 -2.03 -31.59
C ASP A 189 11.51 -0.58 -32.12
N ALA A 190 12.67 -0.23 -32.71
CA ALA A 190 12.91 1.10 -33.27
C ALA A 190 12.05 1.40 -34.50
N GLU A 191 11.57 0.39 -35.18
CA GLU A 191 10.69 0.47 -36.36
C GLU A 191 9.21 0.57 -35.95
N GLY A 192 8.88 0.47 -34.66
CA GLY A 192 7.52 0.54 -34.11
C GLY A 192 6.74 -0.78 -34.16
N THR A 193 7.43 -1.90 -34.46
CA THR A 193 6.83 -3.24 -34.39
C THR A 193 6.70 -3.65 -32.92
N VAL A 194 5.52 -4.10 -32.52
CA VAL A 194 5.28 -4.58 -31.15
C VAL A 194 6.11 -5.84 -30.89
N LEU A 195 6.90 -5.80 -29.82
CA LEU A 195 7.70 -6.94 -29.37
C LEU A 195 6.80 -8.01 -28.75
N PRO A 196 7.19 -9.29 -28.82
CA PRO A 196 6.48 -10.34 -28.09
C PRO A 196 6.44 -10.01 -26.59
N GLU A 197 5.25 -10.04 -26.02
CA GLU A 197 5.03 -9.73 -24.62
C GLU A 197 5.24 -11.00 -23.79
N GLU A 198 6.46 -11.17 -23.23
CA GLU A 198 6.75 -12.27 -22.31
C GLU A 198 6.18 -11.94 -20.92
N THR A 199 6.18 -10.67 -20.54
CA THR A 199 5.68 -10.15 -19.26
C THR A 199 4.94 -8.84 -19.52
N PRO A 200 3.61 -8.78 -19.32
CA PRO A 200 2.85 -7.55 -19.49
C PRO A 200 3.29 -6.45 -18.53
N TYR A 201 3.49 -5.22 -19.05
CA TYR A 201 3.72 -4.06 -18.21
C TYR A 201 2.48 -3.16 -18.18
N ILE A 202 1.84 -3.12 -17.00
CA ILE A 202 0.64 -2.30 -16.76
C ILE A 202 1.01 -1.22 -15.75
N ALA A 203 1.17 0.01 -16.22
CA ALA A 203 1.44 1.16 -15.36
C ALA A 203 0.24 1.44 -14.44
N LYS A 204 0.49 1.43 -13.14
CA LYS A 204 -0.46 1.79 -12.08
C LYS A 204 0.25 2.53 -10.96
N PRO A 205 -0.35 3.59 -10.39
CA PRO A 205 0.21 4.26 -9.24
C PRO A 205 0.21 3.35 -8.01
N ASN A 206 1.15 3.58 -7.09
CA ASN A 206 1.03 3.03 -5.76
C ASN A 206 -0.19 3.69 -5.07
N PRO A 207 -1.16 2.92 -4.57
CA PRO A 207 -2.34 3.49 -3.94
C PRO A 207 -2.04 4.45 -2.79
N ALA A 208 -0.97 4.21 -2.03
CA ALA A 208 -0.53 5.07 -0.94
C ALA A 208 0.01 6.44 -1.41
N SER A 209 0.37 6.57 -2.69
CA SER A 209 0.82 7.85 -3.27
C SER A 209 -0.34 8.74 -3.74
N ILE A 210 -1.55 8.18 -3.84
CA ILE A 210 -2.71 8.89 -4.37
C ILE A 210 -3.35 9.75 -3.30
N SER A 211 -3.63 10.98 -3.67
CA SER A 211 -4.42 11.92 -2.88
C SER A 211 -5.28 12.78 -3.79
N PHE A 212 -6.38 13.27 -3.23
CA PHE A 212 -7.24 14.24 -3.89
C PHE A 212 -7.27 15.56 -3.09
N GLU A 213 -7.54 16.64 -3.76
CA GLU A 213 -7.66 17.98 -3.16
C GLU A 213 -9.08 18.50 -3.40
N ILE A 214 -9.69 19.07 -2.37
CA ILE A 214 -10.97 19.78 -2.43
C ILE A 214 -10.75 21.14 -1.78
N GLY A 215 -10.73 22.20 -2.60
CA GLY A 215 -10.24 23.49 -2.14
C GLY A 215 -8.76 23.42 -1.75
N GLU A 216 -8.45 23.73 -0.49
CA GLU A 216 -7.10 23.63 0.08
C GLU A 216 -6.86 22.34 0.88
N GLU A 217 -7.89 21.51 1.03
CA GLU A 217 -7.81 20.29 1.81
C GLU A 217 -7.29 19.13 0.97
N LYS A 218 -6.22 18.48 1.45
CA LYS A 218 -5.70 17.22 0.90
C LYS A 218 -6.37 16.03 1.59
N ILE A 219 -6.96 15.13 0.80
CA ILE A 219 -7.65 13.94 1.26
C ILE A 219 -6.90 12.70 0.80
N LEU A 220 -6.61 11.78 1.72
CA LEU A 220 -6.05 10.46 1.44
C LEU A 220 -7.23 9.47 1.31
N PRO A 221 -7.53 8.97 0.10
CA PRO A 221 -8.69 8.12 -0.14
C PRO A 221 -8.48 6.70 0.38
N TYR A 222 -9.58 5.99 0.65
CA TYR A 222 -9.56 4.54 0.77
C TYR A 222 -9.39 3.91 -0.63
N TYR A 223 -8.48 2.94 -0.75
CA TYR A 223 -8.31 2.15 -1.98
C TYR A 223 -8.94 0.77 -1.84
N ASP A 224 -9.94 0.49 -2.68
CA ASP A 224 -10.53 -0.83 -2.80
C ASP A 224 -9.78 -1.64 -3.87
N ALA A 225 -8.86 -2.49 -3.42
CA ALA A 225 -8.03 -3.31 -4.31
C ALA A 225 -8.84 -4.32 -5.14
N ALA A 226 -9.99 -4.78 -4.65
CA ALA A 226 -10.82 -5.75 -5.38
C ALA A 226 -11.51 -5.13 -6.60
N LYS A 227 -11.83 -3.82 -6.53
CA LYS A 227 -12.48 -3.07 -7.62
C LYS A 227 -11.52 -2.13 -8.35
N ASP A 228 -10.29 -1.97 -7.84
CA ASP A 228 -9.29 -1.01 -8.36
C ASP A 228 -9.86 0.41 -8.41
N GLU A 229 -10.40 0.87 -7.26
CA GLU A 229 -11.09 2.15 -7.12
C GLU A 229 -10.68 2.87 -5.85
N TYR A 230 -10.66 4.21 -5.91
CA TYR A 230 -10.46 5.08 -4.77
C TYR A 230 -11.80 5.61 -4.27
N ARG A 231 -12.00 5.61 -2.95
CA ARG A 231 -13.25 6.02 -2.32
C ARG A 231 -13.02 7.15 -1.31
N LEU A 232 -13.88 8.15 -1.37
CA LEU A 232 -13.87 9.30 -0.46
C LEU A 232 -15.29 9.50 0.11
N LEU A 233 -15.42 9.38 1.44
CA LEU A 233 -16.64 9.78 2.13
C LEU A 233 -16.69 11.31 2.23
N ARG A 234 -17.86 11.88 1.93
CA ARG A 234 -18.12 13.31 1.99
C ARG A 234 -19.41 13.58 2.74
N LYS A 235 -19.49 14.73 3.43
CA LYS A 235 -20.79 15.22 3.89
C LYS A 235 -21.67 15.57 2.69
N PRO A 236 -22.98 15.39 2.78
CA PRO A 236 -23.89 15.93 1.77
C PRO A 236 -23.66 17.43 1.59
N SER A 237 -23.42 17.85 0.35
CA SER A 237 -23.00 19.21 0.04
C SER A 237 -23.53 19.69 -1.31
N SER A 238 -23.33 20.95 -1.66
CA SER A 238 -23.44 21.45 -3.02
C SER A 238 -22.36 20.81 -3.91
N ALA A 239 -22.40 21.12 -5.22
CA ALA A 239 -21.38 20.65 -6.15
C ALA A 239 -19.97 21.05 -5.70
N GLU A 240 -19.05 20.09 -5.77
CA GLU A 240 -17.62 20.25 -5.41
C GLU A 240 -16.74 19.95 -6.62
N THR A 241 -15.55 20.55 -6.65
CA THR A 241 -14.49 20.18 -7.59
C THR A 241 -13.42 19.40 -6.83
N ILE A 242 -13.22 18.16 -7.24
CA ILE A 242 -12.20 17.26 -6.70
C ILE A 242 -11.03 17.27 -7.66
N THR A 243 -9.86 17.63 -7.19
CA THR A 243 -8.64 17.68 -7.99
C THR A 243 -7.74 16.50 -7.64
N GLY A 244 -7.25 15.83 -8.64
CA GLY A 244 -6.21 14.82 -8.50
C GLY A 244 -5.08 15.03 -9.50
N TYR A 245 -4.02 14.23 -9.38
CA TYR A 245 -2.92 14.23 -10.33
C TYR A 245 -2.71 12.80 -10.83
N TYR A 246 -2.61 12.67 -12.14
CA TYR A 246 -2.36 11.43 -12.83
C TYR A 246 -1.43 11.69 -14.01
N ASN A 247 -0.35 10.90 -14.13
CA ASN A 247 0.67 11.05 -15.19
C ASN A 247 1.20 12.50 -15.31
N GLY A 248 1.46 13.13 -14.17
CA GLY A 248 1.88 14.54 -14.10
C GLY A 248 0.81 15.56 -14.51
N LYS A 249 -0.35 15.12 -14.99
CA LYS A 249 -1.48 15.97 -15.39
C LYS A 249 -2.47 16.15 -14.26
N LYS A 250 -2.96 17.37 -14.12
CA LYS A 250 -4.05 17.68 -13.21
C LYS A 250 -5.36 17.15 -13.80
N CYS A 251 -6.09 16.32 -13.04
CA CYS A 251 -7.47 15.97 -13.34
C CYS A 251 -8.42 16.73 -12.40
N SER A 252 -9.53 17.23 -12.95
CA SER A 252 -10.57 17.92 -12.18
C SER A 252 -11.89 17.18 -12.39
N LEU A 253 -12.43 16.65 -11.30
CA LEU A 253 -13.67 15.89 -11.26
C LEU A 253 -14.72 16.80 -10.63
N VAL A 254 -15.70 17.24 -11.38
CA VAL A 254 -16.77 18.09 -10.88
C VAL A 254 -17.97 17.24 -10.53
N THR A 255 -18.39 17.27 -9.25
CA THR A 255 -19.63 16.64 -8.83
C THR A 255 -20.81 17.50 -9.29
N GLU A 256 -21.20 17.37 -10.55
CA GLU A 256 -22.35 18.10 -11.07
C GLU A 256 -23.57 17.89 -10.17
N GLY A 257 -24.14 19.01 -9.67
CA GLY A 257 -25.26 18.97 -8.76
C GLY A 257 -24.88 18.61 -7.31
N LYS A 258 -25.90 18.41 -6.49
CA LYS A 258 -25.78 18.18 -5.05
C LYS A 258 -25.29 16.77 -4.76
N MET A 259 -24.33 16.67 -3.84
CA MET A 259 -23.94 15.40 -3.21
C MET A 259 -24.98 15.05 -2.16
N GLU A 260 -25.83 14.07 -2.44
CA GLU A 260 -26.94 13.68 -1.55
C GLU A 260 -26.52 12.57 -0.60
N GLN A 261 -27.14 12.58 0.58
CA GLN A 261 -27.01 11.52 1.58
C GLN A 261 -27.39 10.16 0.99
N GLY A 262 -26.60 9.13 1.31
CA GLY A 262 -26.87 7.76 0.87
C GLY A 262 -26.65 7.53 -0.62
N LYS A 263 -26.05 8.49 -1.32
CA LYS A 263 -25.76 8.37 -2.74
C LYS A 263 -24.25 8.41 -3.03
N TYR A 264 -23.85 7.82 -4.15
CA TYR A 264 -22.48 7.92 -4.65
C TYR A 264 -22.44 8.52 -6.05
N LYS A 265 -21.29 9.14 -6.37
CA LYS A 265 -20.89 9.53 -7.72
C LYS A 265 -19.62 8.80 -8.11
N ARG A 266 -19.60 8.25 -9.32
CA ARG A 266 -18.45 7.55 -9.88
C ARG A 266 -17.82 8.35 -10.99
N PHE A 267 -16.50 8.48 -10.95
CA PHE A 267 -15.68 9.08 -11.99
C PHE A 267 -14.72 8.05 -12.54
N VAL A 268 -14.74 7.86 -13.84
CA VAL A 268 -13.78 7.02 -14.56
C VAL A 268 -12.89 7.96 -15.38
N VAL A 269 -11.66 8.13 -14.92
CA VAL A 269 -10.69 9.02 -15.57
C VAL A 269 -10.16 8.34 -16.83
N ASP A 270 -10.18 9.05 -17.96
CA ASP A 270 -9.65 8.58 -19.26
C ASP A 270 -10.10 7.15 -19.65
N GLY A 271 -11.35 6.79 -19.33
CA GLY A 271 -11.91 5.48 -19.66
C GLY A 271 -11.45 4.32 -18.77
N GLY A 272 -10.59 4.56 -17.78
CA GLY A 272 -10.14 3.56 -16.78
C GLY A 272 -9.11 2.56 -17.29
N HIS A 273 -8.80 2.53 -18.59
CA HIS A 273 -7.77 1.69 -19.20
C HIS A 273 -7.30 2.28 -20.52
N GLN A 274 -6.00 2.23 -20.77
CA GLN A 274 -5.38 2.69 -22.00
C GLN A 274 -4.34 1.68 -22.48
N GLU A 275 -4.19 1.53 -23.80
CA GLU A 275 -3.05 0.87 -24.43
C GLU A 275 -2.12 1.91 -25.03
N LYS A 276 -0.82 1.77 -24.83
CA LYS A 276 0.19 2.71 -25.35
C LYS A 276 1.36 1.95 -25.96
N LYS A 277 1.58 2.14 -27.27
CA LYS A 277 2.83 1.70 -27.92
C LYS A 277 3.98 2.59 -27.50
N HIS A 278 5.10 1.99 -27.09
CA HIS A 278 6.27 2.72 -26.65
C HIS A 278 7.56 1.98 -27.01
N HIS A 279 8.48 2.67 -27.65
CA HIS A 279 9.84 2.18 -27.86
C HIS A 279 10.67 2.51 -26.62
N LEU A 280 10.85 1.49 -25.75
CA LEU A 280 11.58 1.67 -24.49
C LEU A 280 13.07 1.88 -24.75
N GLN A 281 13.62 2.97 -24.19
CA GLN A 281 14.98 3.39 -24.45
C GLN A 281 15.69 3.91 -23.19
N VAL A 282 17.01 3.83 -23.20
CA VAL A 282 17.83 4.54 -22.21
C VAL A 282 17.60 6.05 -22.34
N GLY A 283 17.34 6.69 -21.21
CA GLY A 283 16.99 8.10 -21.14
C GLY A 283 15.49 8.37 -21.03
N ASP A 284 14.62 7.36 -21.16
CA ASP A 284 13.18 7.51 -20.88
C ASP A 284 12.94 7.93 -19.44
N PHE A 285 11.94 8.78 -19.22
CA PHE A 285 11.54 9.26 -17.89
C PHE A 285 10.49 8.34 -17.29
N TYR A 286 10.67 7.96 -16.02
CA TYR A 286 9.76 7.10 -15.31
C TYR A 286 9.03 7.86 -14.19
N TYR A 287 7.72 7.64 -14.02
CA TYR A 287 6.84 8.42 -13.16
C TYR A 287 6.24 7.63 -11.99
N THR A 288 5.77 8.35 -10.97
CA THR A 288 5.14 7.79 -9.76
C THR A 288 3.91 6.95 -10.03
N ASP A 289 3.25 7.11 -11.16
CA ASP A 289 2.09 6.33 -11.61
C ASP A 289 2.45 5.16 -12.54
N GLY A 290 3.74 4.89 -12.70
CA GLY A 290 4.26 3.84 -13.58
C GLY A 290 4.31 4.23 -15.05
N ASN A 291 3.86 5.42 -15.42
CA ASN A 291 3.93 5.85 -16.80
C ASN A 291 5.36 6.19 -17.23
N ILE A 292 5.61 5.98 -18.53
CA ILE A 292 6.90 6.22 -19.17
C ILE A 292 6.73 7.32 -20.20
N VAL A 293 7.59 8.33 -20.15
CA VAL A 293 7.68 9.41 -21.14
C VAL A 293 8.98 9.24 -21.93
N SER A 294 8.85 9.34 -23.25
CA SER A 294 9.98 9.10 -24.17
C SER A 294 11.15 10.04 -23.93
N VAL A 295 12.35 9.53 -24.07
CA VAL A 295 13.61 10.29 -24.11
C VAL A 295 13.59 11.41 -25.17
N THR A 296 12.75 11.28 -26.20
CA THR A 296 12.60 12.26 -27.29
C THR A 296 11.56 13.35 -26.99
N ASP A 297 10.84 13.27 -25.86
CA ASP A 297 9.93 14.34 -25.45
C ASP A 297 10.75 15.59 -25.06
N GLU A 298 10.46 16.71 -25.73
CA GLU A 298 11.17 17.98 -25.52
C GLU A 298 10.71 18.70 -24.23
N ASN A 299 9.50 18.39 -23.73
CA ASN A 299 8.89 19.05 -22.58
C ASN A 299 8.25 18.04 -21.62
N PRO A 300 9.00 17.05 -21.10
CA PRO A 300 8.46 16.05 -20.19
C PRO A 300 8.00 16.72 -18.88
N PRO A 301 6.88 16.29 -18.28
CA PRO A 301 6.42 16.82 -17.01
C PRO A 301 7.49 16.62 -15.91
N VAL A 302 7.88 17.70 -15.22
CA VAL A 302 8.83 17.58 -14.09
C VAL A 302 8.16 16.93 -12.88
N LYS A 303 6.89 17.32 -12.59
CA LYS A 303 6.15 16.79 -11.44
C LYS A 303 5.82 15.31 -11.66
N GLY A 304 6.14 14.50 -10.67
CA GLY A 304 5.84 13.06 -10.66
C GLY A 304 6.89 12.18 -11.33
N CYS A 305 7.91 12.76 -11.99
CA CYS A 305 9.07 11.98 -12.43
C CYS A 305 9.86 11.50 -11.20
N ILE A 306 10.29 10.24 -11.20
CA ILE A 306 11.03 9.62 -10.09
C ILE A 306 12.36 9.01 -10.52
N GLY A 307 12.60 8.87 -11.82
CA GLY A 307 13.84 8.31 -12.30
C GLY A 307 14.00 8.34 -13.81
N VAL A 308 15.18 7.91 -14.25
CA VAL A 308 15.56 7.81 -15.66
C VAL A 308 15.98 6.38 -15.97
N VAL A 309 15.46 5.83 -17.06
CA VAL A 309 15.85 4.50 -17.55
C VAL A 309 17.33 4.53 -17.97
N TYR A 310 18.15 3.65 -17.42
CA TYR A 310 19.57 3.56 -17.77
C TYR A 310 19.98 2.21 -18.38
N TYR A 311 19.11 1.22 -18.31
CA TYR A 311 19.27 -0.09 -18.94
C TYR A 311 17.93 -0.59 -19.44
N VAL A 312 17.89 -1.14 -20.65
CA VAL A 312 16.70 -1.78 -21.26
C VAL A 312 17.06 -3.21 -21.59
N GLY A 313 16.23 -4.15 -21.20
CA GLY A 313 16.40 -5.59 -21.41
C GLY A 313 16.04 -6.40 -20.18
N LYS A 314 16.24 -7.71 -20.27
CA LYS A 314 15.99 -8.64 -19.17
C LYS A 314 16.77 -8.23 -17.91
N THR A 315 16.12 -8.34 -16.75
CA THR A 315 16.68 -7.93 -15.46
C THR A 315 16.97 -9.10 -14.52
N PHE A 316 16.42 -10.29 -14.82
CA PHE A 316 16.56 -11.47 -13.96
C PHE A 316 17.92 -12.13 -14.13
N PRO A 317 18.75 -12.21 -13.06
CA PRO A 317 20.04 -12.88 -13.12
C PRO A 317 19.98 -14.32 -13.65
N SER A 318 18.92 -15.07 -13.28
CA SER A 318 18.75 -16.46 -13.71
C SER A 318 18.47 -16.63 -15.21
N GLU A 319 18.00 -15.58 -15.89
CA GLU A 319 17.77 -15.56 -17.33
C GLU A 319 18.93 -14.96 -18.11
N LEU A 320 19.70 -14.08 -17.47
CA LEU A 320 20.83 -13.38 -18.11
C LEU A 320 22.12 -14.19 -18.06
N TYR A 321 22.27 -15.01 -17.02
CA TYR A 321 23.54 -15.68 -16.74
C TYR A 321 23.32 -17.17 -16.51
N GLU A 322 23.80 -17.98 -17.45
CA GLU A 322 23.77 -19.45 -17.32
C GLU A 322 24.82 -19.95 -16.29
N GLY A 323 24.73 -21.21 -15.91
CA GLY A 323 25.68 -21.84 -14.99
C GLY A 323 25.42 -21.47 -13.53
N GLU A 324 26.38 -20.77 -12.89
CA GLU A 324 26.31 -20.45 -11.46
C GLU A 324 25.07 -19.63 -11.06
N TYR A 325 24.55 -18.81 -11.96
CA TYR A 325 23.42 -17.90 -11.73
C TYR A 325 22.10 -18.43 -12.32
N GLY A 326 22.10 -19.56 -13.00
CA GLY A 326 20.90 -20.14 -13.63
C GLY A 326 19.88 -20.75 -12.65
N ASP A 327 20.21 -20.81 -11.36
CA ASP A 327 19.31 -21.33 -10.32
C ASP A 327 18.20 -20.32 -10.01
N VAL A 328 17.02 -20.54 -10.58
CA VAL A 328 15.83 -19.67 -10.41
C VAL A 328 15.35 -19.56 -8.96
N THR A 329 15.69 -20.52 -8.10
CA THR A 329 15.29 -20.47 -6.67
C THR A 329 16.08 -19.43 -5.89
N LYS A 330 17.27 -19.06 -6.39
CA LYS A 330 18.15 -18.03 -5.82
C LYS A 330 17.93 -16.65 -6.42
N ASP A 331 17.19 -16.56 -7.52
CA ASP A 331 16.88 -15.30 -8.16
C ASP A 331 15.81 -14.55 -7.36
N ALA A 332 16.27 -13.73 -6.42
CA ALA A 332 15.41 -12.96 -5.54
C ALA A 332 14.52 -11.98 -6.32
N LEU A 333 15.05 -11.36 -7.40
CA LEU A 333 14.30 -10.39 -8.18
C LEU A 333 13.14 -11.06 -8.91
N LYS A 334 13.40 -12.17 -9.60
CA LYS A 334 12.36 -12.94 -10.31
C LYS A 334 11.32 -13.52 -9.35
N ARG A 335 11.78 -14.02 -8.17
CA ARG A 335 10.88 -14.59 -7.17
C ARG A 335 9.94 -13.54 -6.57
N ASP A 336 10.49 -12.39 -6.17
CA ASP A 336 9.76 -11.35 -5.44
C ASP A 336 8.94 -10.45 -6.39
N TYR A 337 9.42 -10.26 -7.64
CA TYR A 337 8.84 -9.37 -8.65
C TYR A 337 8.88 -9.98 -10.06
N PRO A 338 8.08 -11.02 -10.32
CA PRO A 338 8.14 -11.76 -11.59
C PRO A 338 7.74 -10.95 -12.83
N ALA A 339 7.13 -9.78 -12.64
CA ALA A 339 6.75 -8.87 -13.72
C ALA A 339 7.84 -7.82 -14.06
N CYS A 340 8.90 -7.69 -13.24
CA CYS A 340 9.90 -6.64 -13.41
C CYS A 340 11.07 -7.11 -14.30
N ASN A 341 10.82 -7.31 -15.60
CA ASN A 341 11.82 -7.86 -16.55
C ASN A 341 12.00 -7.01 -17.82
N HIS A 342 11.87 -5.68 -17.70
CA HIS A 342 11.94 -4.78 -18.87
C HIS A 342 13.13 -3.83 -18.84
N ALA A 343 13.44 -3.24 -17.66
CA ALA A 343 14.46 -2.20 -17.57
C ALA A 343 14.92 -1.94 -16.12
N PHE A 344 16.05 -1.22 -15.98
CA PHE A 344 16.41 -0.57 -14.73
C PHE A 344 16.31 0.94 -14.84
N VAL A 345 15.83 1.54 -13.75
CA VAL A 345 15.65 2.99 -13.58
C VAL A 345 16.56 3.48 -12.46
N VAL A 346 17.27 4.58 -12.68
CA VAL A 346 18.06 5.25 -11.65
C VAL A 346 17.24 6.40 -11.03
N ALA A 347 17.36 6.57 -9.73
CA ALA A 347 16.74 7.65 -8.97
C ALA A 347 17.17 9.04 -9.48
N LEU A 348 16.31 10.05 -9.34
CA LEU A 348 16.63 11.43 -9.72
C LEU A 348 17.67 12.07 -8.80
N THR A 349 17.72 11.67 -7.52
CA THR A 349 18.60 12.23 -6.50
C THR A 349 19.45 11.17 -5.84
N ASP A 350 20.54 11.56 -5.21
CA ASP A 350 21.29 10.70 -4.31
C ASP A 350 20.48 10.43 -3.04
N GLY A 351 20.77 9.35 -2.35
CA GLY A 351 20.11 9.00 -1.08
C GLY A 351 20.43 9.96 0.05
N GLU A 352 21.58 10.65 -0.06
CA GLU A 352 22.02 11.69 0.87
C GLU A 352 22.63 12.84 0.07
N ASP A 353 22.57 14.06 0.58
CA ASP A 353 23.15 15.25 -0.07
C ASP A 353 24.68 15.21 -0.12
N GLU A 354 25.29 14.43 0.77
CA GLU A 354 26.72 14.28 0.89
C GLU A 354 27.20 12.84 0.68
N ARG A 355 28.49 12.68 0.41
CA ARG A 355 29.13 11.37 0.36
C ARG A 355 29.25 10.78 1.75
N ILE A 356 28.90 9.53 1.92
CA ILE A 356 28.87 8.83 3.20
C ILE A 356 29.85 7.66 3.25
N TYR A 357 30.24 7.26 4.46
CA TYR A 357 30.92 5.98 4.70
C TYR A 357 29.91 4.83 4.51
N TRP A 358 30.37 3.71 3.99
CA TRP A 358 29.56 2.49 3.97
C TRP A 358 29.29 1.96 5.39
N GLU A 359 30.29 2.06 6.26
CA GLU A 359 30.25 1.64 7.66
C GLU A 359 30.69 2.81 8.53
N THR A 360 29.83 3.26 9.45
CA THR A 360 30.08 4.44 10.31
C THR A 360 31.09 4.16 11.41
N GLU A 361 31.18 2.91 11.87
CA GLU A 361 32.25 2.45 12.77
C GLU A 361 32.96 1.24 12.16
N ARG A 362 34.26 1.11 12.43
CA ARG A 362 35.09 0.02 11.90
C ARG A 362 34.77 -1.32 12.58
N LYS A 363 33.62 -1.91 12.25
CA LYS A 363 33.21 -3.25 12.74
C LYS A 363 33.69 -4.36 11.81
N SER A 364 34.03 -4.04 10.57
CA SER A 364 34.53 -5.01 9.57
C SER A 364 33.56 -6.17 9.35
N ILE A 365 32.27 -5.90 9.28
CA ILE A 365 31.23 -6.88 8.99
C ILE A 365 31.48 -7.45 7.59
N GLU A 366 31.61 -8.76 7.49
CA GLU A 366 31.82 -9.48 6.24
C GLU A 366 30.52 -10.15 5.80
N PHE A 367 29.89 -9.60 4.76
CA PHE A 367 28.61 -10.09 4.26
C PHE A 367 28.73 -11.51 3.69
N GLY A 368 29.82 -11.82 2.97
CA GLY A 368 30.08 -13.16 2.43
C GLY A 368 30.14 -14.23 3.50
N LYS A 369 30.79 -13.94 4.65
CA LYS A 369 30.85 -14.86 5.80
C LYS A 369 29.47 -15.04 6.45
N TRP A 370 28.73 -13.95 6.67
CA TRP A 370 27.41 -14.00 7.27
C TRP A 370 26.37 -14.62 6.32
N PHE A 371 26.56 -14.48 5.01
CA PHE A 371 25.77 -15.17 3.99
C PHE A 371 25.78 -16.69 4.20
N GLU A 372 26.96 -17.26 4.46
CA GLU A 372 27.12 -18.68 4.77
C GLU A 372 26.58 -19.04 6.15
N THR A 373 26.92 -18.25 7.17
CA THR A 373 26.52 -18.48 8.57
C THR A 373 24.99 -18.50 8.73
N LEU A 374 24.29 -17.60 8.03
CA LEU A 374 22.83 -17.53 8.05
C LEU A 374 22.14 -18.45 7.03
N SER A 375 22.91 -19.31 6.34
CA SER A 375 22.41 -20.27 5.35
C SER A 375 21.59 -19.60 4.20
N LEU A 376 22.00 -18.41 3.77
CA LEU A 376 21.29 -17.65 2.73
C LEU A 376 21.47 -18.19 1.31
N GLN A 377 22.44 -19.11 1.10
CA GLN A 377 22.76 -19.73 -0.18
C GLN A 377 21.61 -20.57 -0.78
N SER A 378 20.60 -20.90 0.00
CA SER A 378 19.40 -21.57 -0.51
C SER A 378 18.43 -20.66 -1.23
N SER A 379 18.53 -19.33 -1.04
CA SER A 379 17.55 -18.35 -1.50
C SER A 379 18.16 -17.14 -2.23
N PHE A 380 19.47 -16.99 -2.19
CA PHE A 380 20.19 -15.84 -2.74
C PHE A 380 21.51 -16.24 -3.37
N PHE A 381 22.04 -15.40 -4.26
CA PHE A 381 23.41 -15.45 -4.72
C PHE A 381 24.34 -14.72 -3.75
N ASN A 382 25.60 -15.13 -3.66
CA ASN A 382 26.56 -14.49 -2.75
C ASN A 382 26.89 -13.06 -3.21
N VAL A 383 26.93 -12.15 -2.25
CA VAL A 383 27.24 -10.72 -2.49
C VAL A 383 28.74 -10.45 -2.65
N GLN A 384 29.58 -11.39 -2.19
CA GLN A 384 31.03 -11.24 -2.18
C GLN A 384 31.66 -11.79 -3.47
N ILE A 385 32.54 -11.01 -4.05
CA ILE A 385 33.32 -11.38 -5.22
C ILE A 385 34.80 -11.37 -4.84
N THR A 386 35.37 -12.57 -4.61
CA THR A 386 36.76 -12.75 -4.15
C THR A 386 37.73 -13.12 -5.24
N ASP A 387 37.28 -13.68 -6.35
CA ASP A 387 38.14 -14.24 -7.40
C ASP A 387 38.44 -13.25 -8.54
N TYR A 388 39.65 -12.75 -8.54
CA TYR A 388 40.14 -11.82 -9.55
C TYR A 388 40.54 -12.44 -10.89
N GLY A 389 40.59 -13.74 -10.99
CA GLY A 389 41.07 -14.46 -12.16
C GLY A 389 39.97 -15.03 -13.06
N ILE A 390 38.74 -14.94 -12.66
CA ILE A 390 37.62 -15.48 -13.44
C ILE A 390 37.03 -14.33 -14.26
N PRO A 391 37.13 -14.34 -15.60
CA PRO A 391 36.41 -13.43 -16.45
C PRO A 391 34.92 -13.49 -16.15
N ASN A 392 34.21 -12.35 -16.16
CA ASN A 392 32.76 -12.20 -16.06
C ASN A 392 32.13 -12.33 -14.67
N LYS A 393 32.85 -12.52 -13.56
CA LYS A 393 32.25 -12.44 -12.20
C LYS A 393 31.72 -11.05 -11.83
N PHE A 394 32.33 -10.00 -12.40
CA PHE A 394 31.93 -8.61 -12.15
C PHE A 394 30.76 -8.13 -13.03
N GLU A 395 30.45 -8.89 -14.07
CA GLU A 395 29.45 -8.51 -15.08
C GLU A 395 28.02 -8.93 -14.69
N LYS A 396 27.76 -9.13 -13.40
CA LYS A 396 26.47 -9.62 -12.91
C LYS A 396 25.66 -8.50 -12.27
N MET A 397 24.46 -8.29 -12.79
CA MET A 397 23.48 -7.35 -12.25
C MET A 397 22.76 -7.99 -11.07
N LEU A 398 23.31 -7.86 -9.88
CA LEU A 398 22.85 -8.48 -8.64
C LEU A 398 22.42 -7.46 -7.57
N GLY A 399 22.18 -6.20 -7.93
CA GLY A 399 21.90 -5.14 -6.96
C GLY A 399 20.73 -5.44 -6.04
N TYR A 400 19.61 -5.91 -6.60
CA TYR A 400 18.46 -6.30 -5.80
C TYR A 400 18.80 -7.46 -4.85
N ASN A 401 19.38 -8.55 -5.36
CA ASN A 401 19.82 -9.70 -4.57
C ASN A 401 20.76 -9.27 -3.42
N ASN A 402 21.78 -8.48 -3.74
CA ASN A 402 22.78 -8.04 -2.78
C ASN A 402 22.14 -7.17 -1.68
N THR A 403 21.25 -6.26 -2.07
CA THR A 403 20.53 -5.42 -1.11
C THR A 403 19.71 -6.27 -0.15
N LYS A 404 18.98 -7.28 -0.63
CA LYS A 404 18.19 -8.19 0.22
C LYS A 404 19.06 -8.98 1.20
N VAL A 405 20.22 -9.45 0.74
CA VAL A 405 21.19 -10.16 1.61
C VAL A 405 21.72 -9.22 2.69
N ILE A 406 22.14 -8.00 2.31
CA ILE A 406 22.66 -6.99 3.26
C ILE A 406 21.58 -6.62 4.28
N GLU A 407 20.35 -6.35 3.85
CA GLU A 407 19.21 -6.07 4.74
C GLU A 407 18.96 -7.21 5.75
N THR A 408 19.04 -8.45 5.28
CA THR A 408 18.87 -9.63 6.14
C THR A 408 19.97 -9.71 7.20
N ILE A 409 21.22 -9.45 6.81
CA ILE A 409 22.37 -9.46 7.73
C ILE A 409 22.26 -8.29 8.72
N VAL A 410 21.93 -7.10 8.27
CA VAL A 410 21.76 -5.91 9.14
C VAL A 410 20.68 -6.15 10.20
N LYS A 411 19.62 -6.85 9.84
CA LYS A 411 18.52 -7.18 10.75
C LYS A 411 18.87 -8.25 11.80
N GLN A 412 19.80 -9.16 11.50
CA GLN A 412 20.05 -10.36 12.31
C GLN A 412 21.40 -10.38 13.03
N VAL A 413 22.37 -9.60 12.57
CA VAL A 413 23.75 -9.66 13.08
C VAL A 413 24.03 -8.50 14.02
N PRO A 414 24.40 -8.75 15.28
CA PRO A 414 24.83 -7.71 16.21
C PRO A 414 26.05 -6.93 15.71
N GLY A 415 26.05 -5.63 15.84
CA GLY A 415 27.12 -4.74 15.37
C GLY A 415 26.97 -4.33 13.89
N SER A 416 25.94 -4.83 13.21
CA SER A 416 25.65 -4.44 11.82
C SER A 416 24.83 -3.15 11.71
N GLU A 417 24.33 -2.62 12.80
CA GLU A 417 23.67 -1.31 12.89
C GLU A 417 24.55 -0.13 12.44
N TYR A 418 25.86 -0.32 12.38
CA TYR A 418 26.82 0.67 11.87
C TYR A 418 26.93 0.70 10.36
N ILE A 419 26.27 -0.23 9.65
CA ILE A 419 26.21 -0.22 8.18
C ILE A 419 25.19 0.84 7.76
N ASN A 420 25.63 1.71 6.85
CA ASN A 420 24.84 2.87 6.45
C ASN A 420 23.79 2.52 5.37
N ILE A 421 22.81 1.71 5.76
CA ILE A 421 21.68 1.32 4.91
C ILE A 421 20.41 2.11 5.26
N GLY A 422 20.44 2.93 6.30
CA GLY A 422 19.29 3.72 6.76
C GLY A 422 18.80 4.72 5.72
N SER A 423 19.72 5.29 4.90
CA SER A 423 19.37 6.18 3.80
C SER A 423 18.50 5.51 2.74
N LEU A 424 18.67 4.21 2.48
CA LEU A 424 17.81 3.45 1.57
C LEU A 424 16.37 3.38 2.10
N GLN A 425 16.19 3.11 3.40
CA GLN A 425 14.86 3.07 4.00
C GLN A 425 14.22 4.46 3.99
N GLY A 426 14.96 5.50 4.37
CA GLY A 426 14.46 6.88 4.30
C GLY A 426 14.06 7.29 2.87
N TYR A 427 14.82 6.84 1.86
CA TYR A 427 14.48 7.10 0.46
C TYR A 427 13.18 6.38 0.04
N ARG A 428 13.01 5.12 0.42
CA ARG A 428 11.79 4.32 0.17
C ARG A 428 10.55 4.95 0.78
N ASP A 429 10.66 5.47 1.99
CA ASP A 429 9.54 6.09 2.71
C ASP A 429 9.10 7.42 2.06
N ASN A 430 10.04 8.15 1.45
CA ASN A 430 9.79 9.45 0.83
C ASN A 430 9.49 9.37 -0.68
N CYS A 431 9.93 8.32 -1.36
CA CYS A 431 9.75 8.12 -2.79
C CYS A 431 9.10 6.77 -3.07
N LEU A 432 7.77 6.73 -2.95
CA LEU A 432 6.99 5.53 -3.19
C LEU A 432 7.00 5.16 -4.67
N LEU A 433 7.21 3.88 -4.94
CA LEU A 433 7.24 3.32 -6.28
C LEU A 433 5.87 2.76 -6.69
N PRO A 434 5.55 2.75 -8.00
CA PRO A 434 4.36 2.09 -8.55
C PRO A 434 4.31 0.59 -8.25
N GLU A 435 3.11 -0.02 -8.35
CA GLU A 435 2.92 -1.43 -7.99
C GLU A 435 3.74 -2.41 -8.84
N MET A 436 3.96 -2.10 -10.12
CA MET A 436 4.64 -3.00 -11.07
C MET A 436 6.17 -2.77 -11.11
N THR A 437 6.76 -2.47 -9.95
CA THR A 437 8.21 -2.25 -9.81
C THR A 437 8.76 -3.02 -8.62
N THR A 438 10.08 -3.21 -8.59
CA THR A 438 10.75 -3.61 -7.35
C THR A 438 10.73 -2.46 -6.34
N ASN A 439 11.12 -2.71 -5.09
CA ASN A 439 11.53 -1.61 -4.22
C ASN A 439 12.87 -1.00 -4.68
N TRP A 440 13.17 0.22 -4.23
CA TRP A 440 14.51 0.82 -4.39
C TRP A 440 15.57 -0.10 -3.78
N PHE A 441 16.68 -0.27 -4.49
CA PHE A 441 17.82 -1.05 -4.03
C PHE A 441 19.16 -0.38 -4.39
N ILE A 442 20.24 -0.81 -3.76
CA ILE A 442 21.60 -0.34 -4.02
C ILE A 442 22.14 -1.12 -5.22
N PRO A 443 22.55 -0.44 -6.30
CA PRO A 443 23.05 -1.12 -7.49
C PRO A 443 24.31 -1.94 -7.20
N SER A 444 24.47 -3.06 -7.91
CA SER A 444 25.73 -3.80 -7.95
C SER A 444 26.81 -3.01 -8.69
N ILE A 445 28.05 -3.49 -8.63
CA ILE A 445 29.16 -2.85 -9.36
C ILE A 445 28.92 -2.87 -10.88
N GLN A 446 28.31 -3.91 -11.43
CA GLN A 446 27.98 -4.00 -12.84
C GLN A 446 26.87 -3.03 -13.26
N GLU A 447 25.82 -2.89 -12.45
CA GLU A 447 24.77 -1.92 -12.71
C GLU A 447 25.30 -0.49 -12.69
N LEU A 448 26.24 -0.17 -11.77
CA LEU A 448 26.95 1.12 -11.79
C LEU A 448 27.84 1.29 -13.03
N ALA A 449 28.47 0.23 -13.54
CA ALA A 449 29.25 0.28 -14.76
C ALA A 449 28.38 0.58 -15.99
N ILE A 450 27.19 -0.03 -16.07
CA ILE A 450 26.20 0.26 -17.12
C ILE A 450 25.70 1.70 -17.00
N LEU A 451 25.38 2.14 -15.78
CA LEU A 451 24.97 3.51 -15.51
C LEU A 451 26.04 4.53 -15.91
N TYR A 452 27.30 4.26 -15.58
CA TYR A 452 28.42 5.12 -16.00
C TYR A 452 28.59 5.18 -17.52
N LYS A 453 28.42 4.06 -18.22
CA LYS A 453 28.44 4.01 -19.68
C LYS A 453 27.39 4.92 -20.31
N ASN A 454 26.23 5.02 -19.68
CA ASN A 454 25.10 5.83 -20.14
C ASN A 454 24.97 7.18 -19.42
N LYS A 455 25.99 7.59 -18.63
CA LYS A 455 25.93 8.77 -17.76
C LYS A 455 25.61 10.07 -18.50
N ASP A 456 26.09 10.23 -19.73
CA ASP A 456 25.93 11.49 -20.47
C ASP A 456 24.45 11.70 -20.84
N ILE A 457 23.75 10.65 -21.28
CA ILE A 457 22.31 10.73 -21.54
C ILE A 457 21.51 10.86 -20.23
N VAL A 458 21.88 10.11 -19.21
CA VAL A 458 21.21 10.19 -17.90
C VAL A 458 21.35 11.59 -17.31
N ASN A 459 22.54 12.17 -17.29
CA ASN A 459 22.79 13.52 -16.75
C ASN A 459 22.02 14.58 -17.53
N GLN A 460 21.96 14.49 -18.85
CA GLN A 460 21.12 15.38 -19.66
C GLN A 460 19.64 15.31 -19.24
N LYS A 461 19.14 14.11 -18.90
CA LYS A 461 17.74 13.97 -18.45
C LYS A 461 17.55 14.45 -17.00
N LEU A 462 18.54 14.29 -16.13
CA LEU A 462 18.53 14.88 -14.79
C LEU A 462 18.47 16.41 -14.84
N GLU A 463 19.24 17.03 -15.75
CA GLU A 463 19.19 18.47 -15.98
C GLU A 463 17.79 18.95 -16.40
N ILE A 464 17.13 18.25 -17.34
CA ILE A 464 15.75 18.54 -17.75
C ILE A 464 14.79 18.46 -16.53
N MET A 465 15.01 17.49 -15.64
CA MET A 465 14.25 17.33 -14.39
C MET A 465 14.69 18.31 -13.29
N GLN A 466 15.57 19.26 -13.58
CA GLN A 466 16.10 20.24 -12.62
C GLN A 466 16.84 19.58 -11.44
N GLN A 467 17.49 18.45 -11.71
CA GLN A 467 18.24 17.67 -10.73
C GLN A 467 19.75 17.78 -10.98
N LYS A 468 20.50 17.53 -9.91
CA LYS A 468 21.97 17.52 -9.97
C LYS A 468 22.46 16.32 -10.77
N GLU A 469 23.45 16.57 -11.62
CA GLU A 469 24.18 15.52 -12.36
C GLU A 469 24.83 14.51 -11.41
N MET A 470 24.97 13.29 -11.88
CA MET A 470 25.73 12.26 -11.18
C MET A 470 27.23 12.55 -11.22
N ASP A 471 27.88 12.48 -10.07
CA ASP A 471 29.29 12.75 -9.89
C ASP A 471 30.11 11.48 -9.65
N PHE A 472 30.78 11.01 -10.69
CA PHE A 472 31.71 9.87 -10.66
C PHE A 472 33.19 10.26 -10.43
N VAL A 473 33.45 11.50 -10.07
CA VAL A 473 34.82 11.99 -9.91
C VAL A 473 35.50 11.37 -8.69
N LEU A 474 36.73 10.90 -8.88
CA LEU A 474 37.61 10.36 -7.86
C LEU A 474 38.60 11.41 -7.37
N ASN A 475 38.72 11.61 -6.07
CA ASN A 475 39.83 12.28 -5.43
C ASN A 475 40.43 11.43 -4.29
N ASP A 476 41.40 11.93 -3.53
CA ASP A 476 42.15 11.15 -2.53
C ASP A 476 41.33 10.46 -1.47
N LYS A 477 40.15 11.01 -1.11
CA LYS A 477 39.29 10.46 -0.06
C LYS A 477 37.85 10.16 -0.51
N GLN A 478 37.43 10.75 -1.62
CA GLN A 478 36.06 10.68 -2.12
C GLN A 478 36.02 9.82 -3.38
N LEU A 479 35.00 9.00 -3.47
CA LEU A 479 34.72 8.11 -4.59
C LEU A 479 33.43 8.55 -5.28
N GLY A 480 33.11 7.98 -6.43
CA GLY A 480 31.83 8.18 -7.08
C GLY A 480 30.68 7.59 -6.27
N TYR A 481 30.26 6.37 -6.57
CA TYR A 481 29.10 5.73 -5.97
C TYR A 481 29.43 4.38 -5.33
N TRP A 482 28.92 4.14 -4.12
CA TRP A 482 28.95 2.82 -3.48
C TRP A 482 28.10 1.83 -4.27
N SER A 483 28.60 0.59 -4.38
CA SER A 483 27.82 -0.56 -4.87
C SER A 483 27.44 -1.48 -3.72
N SER A 484 26.43 -2.34 -3.95
CA SER A 484 26.08 -3.43 -3.03
C SER A 484 27.00 -4.66 -3.14
N THR A 485 28.04 -4.61 -3.95
CA THR A 485 28.98 -5.72 -4.15
C THR A 485 30.14 -5.65 -3.15
N GLU A 486 30.30 -6.70 -2.34
CA GLU A 486 31.38 -6.78 -1.36
C GLU A 486 32.66 -7.34 -1.96
N TYR A 487 33.81 -6.81 -1.53
CA TYR A 487 35.11 -7.42 -1.78
C TYR A 487 35.58 -8.31 -0.61
N ASN A 488 35.56 -7.77 0.61
CA ASN A 488 35.89 -8.50 1.84
C ASN A 488 35.32 -7.75 3.08
N ASN A 489 35.64 -8.23 4.26
CA ASN A 489 35.20 -7.64 5.53
C ASN A 489 35.47 -6.14 5.69
N GLN A 490 36.50 -5.60 5.02
CA GLN A 490 36.89 -4.19 5.14
C GLN A 490 36.50 -3.33 3.94
N MET A 491 36.23 -3.94 2.78
CA MET A 491 36.06 -3.21 1.52
C MET A 491 34.79 -3.61 0.77
N MET A 492 34.12 -2.59 0.24
CA MET A 492 33.09 -2.72 -0.80
C MET A 492 33.67 -2.24 -2.14
N TYR A 493 32.96 -2.57 -3.23
CA TYR A 493 33.22 -1.90 -4.49
C TYR A 493 32.48 -0.56 -4.56
N ALA A 494 33.17 0.46 -5.09
CA ALA A 494 32.59 1.77 -5.38
C ALA A 494 33.00 2.21 -6.77
N TYR A 495 32.05 2.54 -7.63
CA TYR A 495 32.34 2.92 -9.01
C TYR A 495 32.77 4.38 -9.13
N ASN A 496 33.80 4.63 -9.90
CA ASN A 496 34.34 5.97 -10.19
C ASN A 496 34.88 6.05 -11.61
N SER A 497 35.24 7.25 -12.05
CA SER A 497 35.68 7.53 -13.42
C SER A 497 37.00 6.84 -13.86
N LYS A 498 37.74 6.25 -12.94
CA LYS A 498 39.00 5.50 -13.26
C LYS A 498 38.78 4.00 -13.38
N VAL A 499 37.58 3.52 -13.02
CA VAL A 499 37.24 2.09 -13.12
C VAL A 499 37.02 1.74 -14.59
N THR A 500 37.77 0.74 -15.08
CA THR A 500 37.58 0.16 -16.41
C THR A 500 37.48 -1.35 -16.27
N GLU A 501 37.05 -2.04 -17.32
CA GLU A 501 37.00 -3.51 -17.34
C GLU A 501 38.35 -4.17 -16.99
N LYS A 502 39.47 -3.48 -17.29
CA LYS A 502 40.81 -3.98 -16.98
C LYS A 502 41.34 -3.54 -15.62
N SER A 503 40.69 -2.59 -14.96
CA SER A 503 41.13 -1.99 -13.69
C SER A 503 40.09 -2.02 -12.57
N ILE A 504 39.25 -3.02 -12.55
CA ILE A 504 38.20 -3.18 -11.49
C ILE A 504 38.81 -3.14 -10.07
N LYS A 505 40.09 -3.44 -9.89
CA LYS A 505 40.79 -3.30 -8.62
C LYS A 505 40.74 -1.88 -8.05
N GLU A 506 40.64 -0.86 -8.89
CA GLU A 506 40.53 0.54 -8.50
C GLU A 506 39.13 0.90 -7.94
N ALA A 507 38.14 0.02 -8.16
CA ALA A 507 36.83 0.17 -7.58
C ALA A 507 36.75 -0.24 -6.10
N ARG A 508 37.81 -0.85 -5.53
CA ARG A 508 37.80 -1.29 -4.12
C ARG A 508 38.01 -0.11 -3.18
N ALA A 509 37.15 -0.03 -2.18
CA ALA A 509 37.18 1.05 -1.20
C ALA A 509 36.91 0.56 0.22
N TYR A 510 37.68 1.07 1.16
CA TYR A 510 37.46 0.78 2.59
C TYR A 510 36.12 1.33 3.06
N LYS A 511 35.30 0.47 3.71
CA LYS A 511 33.96 0.77 4.19
C LYS A 511 33.90 1.97 5.14
N SER A 512 34.90 2.11 6.03
CA SER A 512 34.91 3.08 7.14
C SER A 512 35.91 4.24 6.97
N THR A 513 36.65 4.32 5.86
CA THR A 513 37.66 5.38 5.67
C THR A 513 37.54 6.12 4.35
N ARG A 514 36.67 5.66 3.44
CA ARG A 514 36.35 6.29 2.16
C ARG A 514 34.88 6.65 2.13
N THR A 515 34.57 7.74 1.45
CA THR A 515 33.19 8.18 1.26
C THR A 515 32.79 8.16 -0.20
N ALA A 516 31.57 7.79 -0.49
CA ALA A 516 30.94 7.84 -1.80
C ALA A 516 29.46 8.18 -1.68
N TYR A 517 28.82 8.58 -2.76
CA TYR A 517 27.36 8.73 -2.81
C TYR A 517 26.69 7.36 -2.81
N LEU A 518 25.43 7.33 -2.39
CA LEU A 518 24.49 6.24 -2.66
C LEU A 518 23.46 6.74 -3.67
N ARG A 519 23.33 6.06 -4.80
CA ARG A 519 22.28 6.32 -5.78
C ARG A 519 21.47 5.04 -5.95
N PHE A 520 20.18 5.12 -5.74
CA PHE A 520 19.33 3.95 -5.78
C PHE A 520 18.77 3.67 -7.17
N THR A 521 18.35 2.44 -7.38
CA THR A 521 17.79 1.96 -8.63
C THR A 521 16.62 1.02 -8.33
N PHE A 522 15.78 0.80 -9.32
CA PHE A 522 14.73 -0.22 -9.29
C PHE A 522 14.56 -0.84 -10.66
N ALA A 523 13.88 -2.00 -10.71
CA ALA A 523 13.45 -2.66 -11.94
C ALA A 523 11.94 -2.57 -12.12
N PHE A 524 11.50 -2.59 -13.36
CA PHE A 524 10.10 -2.74 -13.74
C PHE A 524 9.93 -3.70 -14.90
#